data_99ce358ec47c460a22035541c151b970
#
_entry.id   99ce358ec47c460a22035541c151b970
#
_cell.length_a   1.000
_cell.length_b   1.000
_cell.length_c   1.000
_cell.angle_alpha   90.00
_cell.angle_beta   90.00
_cell.angle_gamma   90.00
#
_symmetry.space_group_name_H-M   'P 1'
#
loop_
_entity.id
_entity.type
_entity.pdbx_description
1 polymer ?
#
loop_
_entity_poly.entity_id
_entity_poly.type
_entity_poly.pdbx_seq_one_letter_code
_entity_poly.pdbx_strand_id
1 'polypeptide(L)'
;MLTQGATNTFKTGLANGTFSFSDTADTSYKIALYTGNANLGPDTTAYTTDSEATGGSYAAGGQTLTITQVPTLGNQTGSTAAAYWSFANVTWTGAITARGALIYKDLGGGSTASVCVLDFGSDKTSVNTFVVQFPTASSSTAILRIA
;
A
#
# COMPACT_ATOMS: atom_id res chain seq x y z
N MET A 1 12.29 11.33 4.70
CA MET A 1 12.43 10.90 3.27
C MET A 1 11.58 9.67 3.03
N LEU A 2 10.88 9.63 1.92
CA LEU A 2 10.12 8.45 1.48
C LEU A 2 10.99 7.62 0.53
N THR A 3 11.14 6.34 0.81
CA THR A 3 11.86 5.40 -0.07
C THR A 3 10.90 4.29 -0.49
N GLN A 4 10.55 4.28 -1.78
CA GLN A 4 9.60 3.30 -2.32
C GLN A 4 10.15 1.88 -2.26
N GLY A 5 9.30 0.96 -1.85
CA GLY A 5 9.61 -0.47 -1.87
C GLY A 5 8.84 -1.29 -0.85
N ALA A 6 8.93 -2.60 -1.00
CA ALA A 6 8.43 -3.54 -0.01
C ALA A 6 9.25 -3.44 1.28
N THR A 7 8.57 -3.47 2.43
CA THR A 7 9.25 -3.40 3.72
C THR A 7 9.89 -4.74 4.10
N ASN A 8 10.88 -4.69 4.99
CA ASN A 8 11.51 -5.90 5.52
C ASN A 8 10.51 -6.71 6.37
N THR A 9 9.60 -6.02 7.07
CA THR A 9 8.47 -6.64 7.80
C THR A 9 7.58 -7.44 6.84
N PHE A 10 7.27 -6.90 5.67
CA PHE A 10 6.48 -7.62 4.67
C PHE A 10 7.18 -8.86 4.15
N LYS A 11 8.47 -8.75 3.80
CA LYS A 11 9.26 -9.89 3.29
C LYS A 11 9.30 -11.04 4.31
N THR A 12 9.57 -10.73 5.57
CA THR A 12 9.57 -11.73 6.64
C THR A 12 8.18 -12.28 6.91
N GLY A 13 7.17 -11.40 6.90
CA GLY A 13 5.78 -11.75 7.16
C GLY A 13 5.14 -12.63 6.10
N LEU A 14 5.56 -12.52 4.82
CA LEU A 14 5.17 -13.47 3.78
C LEU A 14 5.68 -14.89 4.10
N ALA A 15 6.93 -15.00 4.54
CA ALA A 15 7.54 -16.29 4.86
C ALA A 15 6.92 -16.95 6.10
N ASN A 16 6.49 -16.17 7.10
CA ASN A 16 5.91 -16.69 8.34
C ASN A 16 4.37 -16.73 8.37
N GLY A 17 3.70 -16.35 7.27
CA GLY A 17 2.25 -16.42 7.14
C GLY A 17 1.48 -15.26 7.77
N THR A 18 2.14 -14.17 8.16
CA THR A 18 1.46 -12.96 8.67
C THR A 18 0.58 -12.31 7.61
N PHE A 19 1.01 -12.33 6.34
CA PHE A 19 0.29 -11.72 5.23
C PHE A 19 -0.31 -12.80 4.33
N SER A 20 -1.61 -12.63 4.02
CA SER A 20 -2.32 -13.39 3.01
C SER A 20 -3.21 -12.43 2.21
N PHE A 21 -3.25 -12.59 0.90
CA PHE A 21 -4.07 -11.77 0.00
C PHE A 21 -5.09 -12.62 -0.77
N SER A 22 -5.39 -13.80 -0.26
CA SER A 22 -6.28 -14.77 -0.92
C SER A 22 -7.76 -14.50 -0.71
N ASP A 23 -8.12 -13.67 0.25
CA ASP A 23 -9.51 -13.35 0.60
C ASP A 23 -9.86 -11.93 0.15
N THR A 24 -10.73 -11.80 -0.85
CA THR A 24 -11.22 -10.51 -1.35
C THR A 24 -12.15 -9.79 -0.36
N ALA A 25 -12.63 -10.47 0.66
CA ALA A 25 -13.43 -9.90 1.75
C ALA A 25 -12.57 -9.42 2.93
N ASP A 26 -11.25 -9.63 2.90
CA ASP A 26 -10.34 -9.17 3.94
C ASP A 26 -10.30 -7.64 3.99
N THR A 27 -10.66 -7.06 5.12
CA THR A 27 -10.68 -5.62 5.39
C THR A 27 -9.51 -5.15 6.25
N SER A 28 -8.56 -6.03 6.54
CA SER A 28 -7.42 -5.71 7.41
C SER A 28 -6.34 -4.87 6.73
N TYR A 29 -6.27 -4.86 5.39
CA TYR A 29 -5.31 -4.03 4.66
C TYR A 29 -5.79 -2.59 4.53
N LYS A 30 -4.88 -1.66 4.77
CA LYS A 30 -5.16 -0.22 4.74
C LYS A 30 -4.07 0.54 3.99
N ILE A 31 -4.42 1.73 3.53
CA ILE A 31 -3.50 2.68 2.92
C ILE A 31 -3.61 4.04 3.62
N ALA A 32 -2.50 4.54 4.14
CA ALA A 32 -2.39 5.88 4.73
C ALA A 32 -1.51 6.77 3.85
N LEU A 33 -1.88 8.06 3.76
CA LEU A 33 -1.16 9.07 2.97
C LEU A 33 -0.20 9.86 3.86
N TYR A 34 0.94 10.23 3.29
CA TYR A 34 2.00 10.93 4.02
C TYR A 34 2.52 12.14 3.25
N THR A 35 2.92 13.17 4.00
CA THR A 35 3.59 14.35 3.46
C THR A 35 5.06 14.06 3.14
N GLY A 36 5.73 14.98 2.46
CA GLY A 36 7.16 14.86 2.12
C GLY A 36 8.10 14.83 3.34
N ASN A 37 7.62 15.19 4.53
CA ASN A 37 8.39 15.15 5.77
C ASN A 37 8.46 13.74 6.39
N ALA A 38 7.64 12.81 5.93
CA ALA A 38 7.64 11.45 6.46
C ALA A 38 8.98 10.75 6.21
N ASN A 39 9.36 9.92 7.16
CA ASN A 39 10.54 9.04 7.06
C ASN A 39 10.06 7.59 7.00
N LEU A 40 9.75 7.13 5.80
CA LEU A 40 9.25 5.78 5.53
C LEU A 40 10.13 5.10 4.48
N GLY A 41 10.39 3.82 4.66
CA GLY A 41 11.22 3.05 3.75
C GLY A 41 11.22 1.55 4.09
N PRO A 42 12.21 0.80 3.60
CA PRO A 42 12.29 -0.64 3.82
C PRO A 42 12.28 -1.07 5.29
N ASP A 43 12.80 -0.24 6.17
CA ASP A 43 12.87 -0.53 7.62
C ASP A 43 11.62 -0.09 8.39
N THR A 44 10.62 0.50 7.73
CA THR A 44 9.33 0.81 8.35
C THR A 44 8.66 -0.50 8.78
N THR A 45 8.28 -0.61 10.05
CA THR A 45 7.71 -1.84 10.60
C THR A 45 6.19 -1.79 10.74
N ALA A 46 5.62 -0.62 11.01
CA ALA A 46 4.23 -0.43 11.34
C ALA A 46 3.70 0.91 10.83
N TYR A 47 2.39 1.09 10.90
CA TYR A 47 1.76 2.40 10.66
C TYR A 47 2.19 3.38 11.76
N THR A 48 2.37 4.63 11.37
CA THR A 48 2.62 5.77 12.27
C THR A 48 1.81 6.97 11.84
N THR A 49 1.44 7.82 12.76
CA THR A 49 0.79 9.12 12.50
C THR A 49 1.81 10.24 12.17
N ASP A 50 3.10 9.97 12.29
CA ASP A 50 4.14 10.97 12.08
C ASP A 50 4.17 11.42 10.61
N SER A 51 3.92 12.70 10.40
CA SER A 51 3.84 13.31 9.06
C SER A 51 2.76 12.72 8.14
N GLU A 52 1.72 12.14 8.72
CA GLU A 52 0.53 11.70 7.98
C GLU A 52 -0.18 12.90 7.36
N ALA A 53 -0.76 12.71 6.18
CA ALA A 53 -1.51 13.75 5.49
C ALA A 53 -2.78 14.14 6.26
N THR A 54 -3.25 15.35 6.01
CA THR A 54 -4.51 15.87 6.59
C THR A 54 -5.30 16.62 5.52
N GLY A 55 -6.56 16.88 5.81
CA GLY A 55 -7.44 17.68 4.95
C GLY A 55 -8.53 16.87 4.25
N GLY A 56 -9.49 17.56 3.69
CA GLY A 56 -10.63 16.93 3.01
C GLY A 56 -11.34 15.88 3.88
N SER A 57 -11.68 14.76 3.29
CA SER A 57 -12.28 13.61 3.98
C SER A 57 -11.24 12.62 4.56
N TYR A 58 -9.95 13.00 4.56
CA TYR A 58 -8.89 12.14 5.08
C TYR A 58 -9.00 12.02 6.61
N ALA A 59 -8.99 10.79 7.09
CA ALA A 59 -8.92 10.46 8.51
C ALA A 59 -7.62 9.70 8.79
N ALA A 60 -7.04 9.89 9.98
CA ALA A 60 -5.83 9.18 10.40
C ALA A 60 -6.00 7.66 10.28
N GLY A 61 -4.99 6.98 9.77
CA GLY A 61 -5.05 5.58 9.40
C GLY A 61 -5.47 5.33 7.95
N GLY A 62 -5.95 6.36 7.25
CA GLY A 62 -6.33 6.28 5.85
C GLY A 62 -7.60 5.47 5.60
N GLN A 63 -7.62 4.65 4.55
CA GLN A 63 -8.78 3.84 4.16
C GLN A 63 -8.42 2.36 4.02
N THR A 64 -9.44 1.51 4.16
CA THR A 64 -9.35 0.08 3.87
C THR A 64 -9.11 -0.13 2.37
N LEU A 65 -8.16 -1.02 2.06
CA LEU A 65 -7.92 -1.50 0.72
C LEU A 65 -8.79 -2.72 0.42
N THR A 66 -9.39 -2.75 -0.76
CA THR A 66 -10.12 -3.91 -1.27
C THR A 66 -9.21 -4.69 -2.21
N ILE A 67 -8.97 -5.97 -1.92
CA ILE A 67 -8.23 -6.86 -2.80
C ILE A 67 -9.10 -7.16 -4.02
N THR A 68 -8.65 -6.77 -5.21
CA THR A 68 -9.36 -7.01 -6.48
C THR A 68 -8.74 -8.11 -7.32
N GLN A 69 -7.45 -8.34 -7.10
CA GLN A 69 -6.71 -9.44 -7.72
C GLN A 69 -6.04 -10.24 -6.62
N VAL A 70 -6.48 -11.46 -6.39
CA VAL A 70 -5.81 -12.40 -5.48
C VAL A 70 -4.49 -12.87 -6.09
N PRO A 71 -3.54 -13.37 -5.29
CA PRO A 71 -2.27 -13.86 -5.79
C PRO A 71 -2.46 -14.85 -6.93
N THR A 72 -1.95 -14.49 -8.11
CA THR A 72 -2.09 -15.25 -9.35
C THR A 72 -0.74 -15.32 -10.04
N LEU A 73 -0.40 -16.49 -10.58
CA LEU A 73 0.82 -16.66 -11.35
C LEU A 73 0.58 -16.24 -12.80
N GLY A 74 1.31 -15.22 -13.23
CA GLY A 74 1.37 -14.80 -14.64
C GLY A 74 2.63 -15.31 -15.30
N ASN A 75 2.58 -15.48 -16.64
CA ASN A 75 3.69 -16.07 -17.42
C ASN A 75 4.13 -17.43 -16.83
N GLN A 76 3.27 -18.42 -16.93
CA GLN A 76 3.38 -19.69 -16.21
C GLN A 76 4.53 -20.60 -16.70
N THR A 77 5.47 -20.09 -17.47
CA THR A 77 6.60 -20.88 -17.99
C THR A 77 7.92 -20.17 -17.76
N GLY A 78 8.88 -20.91 -17.25
CA GLY A 78 10.28 -20.48 -17.15
C GLY A 78 10.56 -19.46 -16.05
N SER A 79 11.73 -18.85 -16.12
CA SER A 79 12.27 -17.93 -15.13
C SER A 79 11.60 -16.54 -15.09
N THR A 80 10.63 -16.28 -15.96
CA THR A 80 9.90 -15.01 -16.02
C THR A 80 8.53 -15.07 -15.32
N ALA A 81 8.17 -16.21 -14.74
CA ALA A 81 6.95 -16.34 -13.97
C ALA A 81 6.97 -15.42 -12.74
N ALA A 82 5.91 -14.68 -12.53
CA ALA A 82 5.74 -13.81 -11.37
C ALA A 82 4.35 -13.98 -10.77
N ALA A 83 4.30 -14.19 -9.45
CA ALA A 83 3.06 -14.07 -8.70
C ALA A 83 2.75 -12.59 -8.51
N TYR A 84 1.50 -12.20 -8.73
CA TYR A 84 1.06 -10.81 -8.60
C TYR A 84 -0.32 -10.71 -7.96
N TRP A 85 -0.58 -9.59 -7.30
CA TRP A 85 -1.87 -9.23 -6.72
C TRP A 85 -2.04 -7.72 -6.66
N SER A 86 -3.26 -7.24 -6.46
CA SER A 86 -3.55 -5.82 -6.49
C SER A 86 -4.82 -5.46 -5.73
N PHE A 87 -5.04 -4.17 -5.59
CA PHE A 87 -6.15 -3.56 -4.88
C PHE A 87 -6.96 -2.64 -5.79
N ALA A 88 -8.20 -2.34 -5.38
CA ALA A 88 -8.99 -1.28 -5.98
C ALA A 88 -8.37 0.09 -5.71
N ASN A 89 -8.57 1.04 -6.62
CA ASN A 89 -8.21 2.43 -6.41
C ASN A 89 -8.92 2.99 -5.17
N VAL A 90 -8.26 3.92 -4.49
CA VAL A 90 -8.78 4.54 -3.27
C VAL A 90 -8.94 6.03 -3.50
N THR A 91 -10.05 6.59 -3.02
CA THR A 91 -10.42 7.98 -3.26
C THR A 91 -10.79 8.69 -1.97
N TRP A 92 -10.29 9.90 -1.79
CA TRP A 92 -10.71 10.86 -0.77
C TRP A 92 -11.25 12.11 -1.44
N THR A 93 -12.20 12.78 -0.79
CA THR A 93 -12.76 14.06 -1.27
C THR A 93 -12.11 15.24 -0.56
N GLY A 94 -12.04 16.37 -1.27
CA GLY A 94 -11.53 17.65 -0.73
C GLY A 94 -10.04 17.89 -0.99
N ALA A 95 -9.55 18.94 -0.38
CA ALA A 95 -8.17 19.37 -0.54
C ALA A 95 -7.24 18.54 0.36
N ILE A 96 -6.35 17.79 -0.26
CA ILE A 96 -5.34 16.93 0.40
C ILE A 96 -4.02 17.13 -0.32
N THR A 97 -2.92 17.19 0.42
CA THR A 97 -1.57 17.15 -0.13
C THR A 97 -0.84 15.95 0.44
N ALA A 98 -0.30 15.09 -0.43
CA ALA A 98 0.49 13.94 -0.04
C ALA A 98 1.68 13.74 -0.99
N ARG A 99 2.81 13.27 -0.45
CA ARG A 99 4.01 12.88 -1.19
C ARG A 99 4.06 11.40 -1.48
N GLY A 100 3.44 10.59 -0.64
CA GLY A 100 3.46 9.14 -0.76
C GLY A 100 2.43 8.47 0.13
N ALA A 101 2.52 7.14 0.23
CA ALA A 101 1.61 6.33 1.01
C ALA A 101 2.31 5.12 1.65
N LEU A 102 1.73 4.61 2.72
CA LEU A 102 2.08 3.34 3.33
C LEU A 102 0.90 2.38 3.19
N ILE A 103 1.13 1.23 2.60
CA ILE A 103 0.21 0.08 2.69
C ILE A 103 0.62 -0.74 3.90
N TYR A 104 -0.35 -1.06 4.75
CA TYR A 104 -0.12 -1.82 5.97
C TYR A 104 -1.30 -2.74 6.30
N LYS A 105 -1.08 -3.72 7.16
CA LYS A 105 -2.10 -4.62 7.69
C LYS A 105 -2.42 -4.26 9.12
N ASP A 106 -3.69 -4.14 9.46
CA ASP A 106 -4.20 -4.06 10.82
C ASP A 106 -4.27 -5.48 11.38
N LEU A 107 -3.52 -5.74 12.45
CA LEU A 107 -3.46 -7.05 13.10
C LEU A 107 -4.43 -7.16 14.27
N GLY A 108 -5.21 -6.09 14.53
CA GLY A 108 -6.08 -5.98 15.68
C GLY A 108 -5.36 -5.52 16.95
N GLY A 109 -6.13 -5.09 17.95
CA GLY A 109 -5.59 -4.65 19.25
C GLY A 109 -4.64 -3.45 19.17
N GLY A 110 -4.70 -2.64 18.11
CA GLY A 110 -3.81 -1.50 17.91
C GLY A 110 -2.45 -1.86 17.31
N SER A 111 -2.23 -3.12 16.95
CA SER A 111 -1.00 -3.60 16.30
C SER A 111 -1.15 -3.57 14.77
N THR A 112 -0.10 -3.15 14.07
CA THR A 112 -0.09 -3.09 12.61
C THR A 112 1.24 -3.60 12.05
N ALA A 113 1.24 -4.04 10.80
CA ALA A 113 2.44 -4.48 10.10
C ALA A 113 2.50 -3.84 8.72
N SER A 114 3.63 -3.21 8.39
CA SER A 114 3.83 -2.54 7.11
C SER A 114 3.96 -3.54 5.96
N VAL A 115 3.49 -3.15 4.78
CA VAL A 115 3.60 -3.92 3.53
C VAL A 115 4.58 -3.25 2.58
N CYS A 116 4.26 -2.04 2.13
CA CYS A 116 5.14 -1.30 1.23
C CYS A 116 4.93 0.21 1.35
N VAL A 117 5.97 0.93 0.98
CA VAL A 117 5.96 2.40 0.86
C VAL A 117 5.85 2.76 -0.62
N LEU A 118 4.97 3.70 -0.93
CA LEU A 118 4.79 4.29 -2.24
C LEU A 118 5.28 5.74 -2.22
N ASP A 119 6.15 6.11 -3.16
CA ASP A 119 6.57 7.50 -3.38
C ASP A 119 5.94 8.00 -4.68
N PHE A 120 5.16 9.06 -4.61
CA PHE A 120 4.51 9.66 -5.77
C PHE A 120 5.45 10.53 -6.62
N GLY A 121 6.74 10.61 -6.24
CA GLY A 121 7.78 11.35 -6.94
C GLY A 121 7.78 12.87 -6.66
N SER A 122 6.64 13.43 -6.32
CA SER A 122 6.45 14.84 -5.93
C SER A 122 5.22 14.98 -5.06
N ASP A 123 5.08 16.10 -4.37
CA ASP A 123 3.83 16.41 -3.67
C ASP A 123 2.68 16.45 -4.66
N LYS A 124 1.63 15.70 -4.36
CA LYS A 124 0.36 15.68 -5.10
C LYS A 124 -0.68 16.39 -4.27
N THR A 125 -1.36 17.33 -4.89
CA THR A 125 -2.39 18.13 -4.22
C THR A 125 -3.70 18.00 -4.97
N SER A 126 -4.78 17.72 -4.25
CA SER A 126 -6.15 17.77 -4.78
C SER A 126 -6.86 19.03 -4.30
N VAL A 127 -7.89 19.43 -5.04
CA VAL A 127 -8.87 20.44 -4.64
C VAL A 127 -10.19 19.75 -4.28
N ASN A 128 -10.63 18.82 -5.12
CA ASN A 128 -11.93 18.15 -4.96
C ASN A 128 -11.80 16.66 -4.65
N THR A 129 -10.84 15.97 -5.28
CA THR A 129 -10.71 14.51 -5.18
C THR A 129 -9.25 14.10 -5.25
N PHE A 130 -8.79 13.34 -4.25
CA PHE A 130 -7.48 12.70 -4.23
C PHE A 130 -7.65 11.21 -4.52
N VAL A 131 -7.03 10.71 -5.59
CA VAL A 131 -7.12 9.31 -5.99
C VAL A 131 -5.74 8.68 -5.96
N VAL A 132 -5.61 7.53 -5.26
CA VAL A 132 -4.48 6.62 -5.45
C VAL A 132 -4.92 5.57 -6.44
N GLN A 133 -4.33 5.62 -7.64
CA GLN A 133 -4.62 4.69 -8.72
C GLN A 133 -3.53 3.63 -8.78
N PHE A 134 -3.92 2.36 -8.65
CA PHE A 134 -3.01 1.24 -8.80
C PHE A 134 -2.82 0.87 -10.28
N PRO A 135 -1.62 0.42 -10.67
CA PRO A 135 -1.40 -0.10 -12.02
C PRO A 135 -2.30 -1.28 -12.32
N THR A 136 -2.56 -1.52 -13.60
CA THR A 136 -3.28 -2.72 -14.06
C THR A 136 -2.60 -3.98 -13.49
N ALA A 137 -3.39 -4.88 -12.92
CA ALA A 137 -2.90 -6.11 -12.34
C ALA A 137 -2.41 -7.08 -13.43
N SER A 138 -1.11 -7.28 -13.49
CA SER A 138 -0.46 -8.26 -14.38
C SER A 138 0.90 -8.67 -13.82
N SER A 139 1.48 -9.70 -14.39
CA SER A 139 2.82 -10.16 -14.00
C SER A 139 3.94 -9.13 -14.22
N SER A 140 3.69 -8.08 -15.01
CA SER A 140 4.68 -7.03 -15.30
C SER A 140 4.39 -5.68 -14.65
N THR A 141 3.15 -5.38 -14.30
CA THR A 141 2.72 -4.03 -13.89
C THR A 141 2.07 -3.96 -12.51
N ALA A 142 1.56 -5.05 -11.96
CA ALA A 142 0.86 -5.03 -10.67
C ALA A 142 1.70 -4.38 -9.57
N ILE A 143 1.02 -3.75 -8.61
CA ILE A 143 1.67 -3.03 -7.51
C ILE A 143 2.53 -3.93 -6.61
N LEU A 144 2.12 -5.18 -6.43
CA LEU A 144 2.87 -6.18 -5.67
C LEU A 144 3.10 -7.42 -6.54
N ARG A 145 4.37 -7.81 -6.63
CA ARG A 145 4.82 -8.95 -7.43
C ARG A 145 5.98 -9.68 -6.74
N ILE A 146 6.02 -10.99 -6.93
CA ILE A 146 7.17 -11.84 -6.57
C ILE A 146 7.57 -12.62 -7.83
N ALA A 147 8.77 -12.37 -8.28
CA ALA A 147 9.36 -13.03 -9.45
C ALA A 147 10.51 -13.96 -9.02
#